data_76bc7bbb5c025f9e0ccc7ad3a7da2748
#
_entry.id   76bc7bbb5c025f9e0ccc7ad3a7da2748
#
_cell.length_a   1.000
_cell.length_b   1.000
_cell.length_c   1.000
_cell.angle_alpha   90.00
_cell.angle_beta   90.00
_cell.angle_gamma   90.00
#
_symmetry.space_group_name_H-M   'P 1'
#
loop_
_entity.id
_entity.type
_entity.pdbx_description
1 polymer ?
#
loop_
_entity_poly.entity_id
_entity_poly.type
_entity_poly.pdbx_seq_one_letter_code
_entity_poly.pdbx_strand_id
1 'polypeptide(L)'
;MSRFGELPEGGEHSALFQIIIRPTTGGRAGAGGGSAGSGPLGRMIGKSFVNYSVKEMLPFVYETSEDRLIVTGKLPDGNYDLAAKVPQSDEKHFGQRVQMALESTFALKSRREAREVDVYVATVARGDAKGLTPTKTPNYGSLSSNVRAGTLTGTNAKVPMILQALGRGLARPVVDETKLSGGYDVDLTWDPAAGPDGEIRAVKEQLGLVLTPAKRPIEMVVIEAPR
;
A
#
# COMPACT_ATOMS: atom_id res chain seq x y z
N MET A 1 -3.00 23.55 -21.98
CA MET A 1 -2.68 22.13 -21.69
C MET A 1 -3.28 21.80 -20.34
N SER A 2 -4.37 21.02 -20.28
CA SER A 2 -4.91 20.56 -19.00
C SER A 2 -3.89 19.64 -18.36
N ARG A 3 -3.61 19.82 -17.07
CA ARG A 3 -2.69 18.96 -16.32
C ARG A 3 -3.30 17.56 -16.27
N PHE A 4 -2.48 16.54 -16.56
CA PHE A 4 -2.92 15.17 -16.34
C PHE A 4 -3.31 15.00 -14.87
N GLY A 5 -4.45 14.35 -14.62
CA GLY A 5 -5.08 14.31 -13.28
C GLY A 5 -6.29 15.23 -13.16
N GLU A 6 -6.41 16.24 -14.03
CA GLU A 6 -7.66 16.96 -14.20
C GLU A 6 -8.47 16.22 -15.27
N LEU A 7 -9.46 15.47 -14.84
CA LEU A 7 -10.46 14.93 -15.76
C LEU A 7 -11.26 16.11 -16.32
N PRO A 8 -11.61 16.11 -17.61
CA PRO A 8 -12.39 17.20 -18.20
C PRO A 8 -13.65 17.41 -17.36
N GLU A 9 -13.89 18.66 -17.00
CA GLU A 9 -15.18 19.03 -16.40
C GLU A 9 -16.25 18.71 -17.45
N GLY A 10 -17.11 17.76 -17.12
CA GLY A 10 -18.25 17.46 -17.95
C GLY A 10 -19.17 18.67 -18.02
N GLY A 11 -19.70 18.99 -19.19
CA GLY A 11 -20.82 19.89 -19.31
C GLY A 11 -22.03 19.44 -18.46
N GLU A 12 -23.23 19.90 -18.73
CA GLU A 12 -24.47 19.65 -17.96
C GLU A 12 -24.77 18.17 -17.64
N HIS A 13 -24.03 17.22 -18.24
CA HIS A 13 -24.07 15.77 -18.00
C HIS A 13 -22.71 15.26 -17.49
N SER A 14 -22.30 15.65 -16.31
CA SER A 14 -21.10 15.07 -15.65
C SER A 14 -21.28 13.57 -15.46
N ALA A 15 -20.31 12.79 -15.95
CA ALA A 15 -20.32 11.34 -15.75
C ALA A 15 -20.26 11.03 -14.24
N LEU A 16 -21.10 10.08 -13.79
CA LEU A 16 -21.10 9.58 -12.41
C LEU A 16 -19.78 8.97 -12.01
N PHE A 17 -18.97 8.58 -12.99
CA PHE A 17 -17.70 7.91 -12.80
C PHE A 17 -16.84 8.14 -14.03
N GLN A 18 -15.59 8.52 -13.82
CA GLN A 18 -14.61 8.75 -14.88
C GLN A 18 -13.32 8.00 -14.57
N ILE A 19 -12.84 7.20 -15.53
CA ILE A 19 -11.48 6.65 -15.52
C ILE A 19 -10.85 6.91 -16.89
N ILE A 20 -9.60 7.36 -16.85
CA ILE A 20 -8.73 7.48 -18.00
C ILE A 20 -7.48 6.64 -17.73
N ILE A 21 -7.17 5.72 -18.65
CA ILE A 21 -5.92 4.97 -18.69
C ILE A 21 -5.33 5.20 -20.07
N ARG A 22 -4.08 5.64 -20.13
CA ARG A 22 -3.39 5.88 -21.41
C ARG A 22 -1.89 5.63 -21.28
N PRO A 23 -1.18 5.33 -22.37
CA PRO A 23 0.29 5.39 -22.36
C PRO A 23 0.76 6.76 -21.88
N THR A 24 1.81 6.77 -21.05
CA THR A 24 2.36 8.03 -20.57
C THR A 24 2.98 8.84 -21.70
N THR A 25 2.91 10.16 -21.59
CA THR A 25 3.65 11.08 -22.47
C THR A 25 5.02 11.45 -21.90
N GLY A 26 5.43 10.78 -20.81
CA GLY A 26 6.66 11.08 -20.08
C GLY A 26 6.39 11.98 -18.86
N GLY A 27 7.45 12.30 -18.14
CA GLY A 27 7.41 13.10 -16.93
C GLY A 27 7.90 12.35 -15.70
N ARG A 28 7.95 13.01 -14.56
CA ARG A 28 8.35 12.41 -13.29
C ARG A 28 7.24 11.49 -12.79
N ALA A 29 7.56 10.28 -12.41
CA ALA A 29 6.62 9.37 -11.76
C ALA A 29 6.04 10.00 -10.48
N GLY A 30 4.73 9.86 -10.31
CA GLY A 30 4.04 10.38 -9.15
C GLY A 30 2.65 9.79 -8.98
N ALA A 31 2.24 9.58 -7.75
CA ALA A 31 0.89 9.19 -7.40
C ALA A 31 0.24 10.29 -6.56
N GLY A 32 -1.02 10.53 -6.78
CA GLY A 32 -1.79 11.52 -6.04
C GLY A 32 -3.20 11.04 -5.76
N GLY A 33 -3.79 11.60 -4.74
CA GLY A 33 -5.19 11.34 -4.40
C GLY A 33 -5.74 12.51 -3.61
N GLY A 34 -7.03 12.68 -3.65
CA GLY A 34 -7.68 13.75 -2.92
C GLY A 34 -9.16 13.82 -3.22
N SER A 35 -9.81 14.74 -2.57
CA SER A 35 -11.19 15.08 -2.83
C SER A 35 -11.27 16.56 -3.20
N ALA A 36 -11.97 16.89 -4.28
CA ALA A 36 -12.14 18.25 -4.74
C ALA A 36 -13.55 18.48 -5.29
N GLY A 37 -13.99 19.72 -5.23
CA GLY A 37 -15.17 20.22 -5.91
C GLY A 37 -16.47 20.13 -5.13
N SER A 38 -17.36 21.07 -5.44
CA SER A 38 -18.77 21.12 -5.04
C SER A 38 -19.58 21.32 -6.30
N GLY A 39 -19.58 20.33 -7.19
CA GLY A 39 -20.44 20.35 -8.38
C GLY A 39 -21.82 19.75 -8.12
N PRO A 40 -22.69 19.65 -9.15
CA PRO A 40 -24.03 19.05 -9.03
C PRO A 40 -24.02 17.64 -8.45
N LEU A 41 -22.91 16.91 -8.56
CA LEU A 41 -22.72 15.56 -8.02
C LEU A 41 -22.08 15.55 -6.62
N GLY A 42 -21.93 16.72 -5.99
CA GLY A 42 -21.27 16.85 -4.70
C GLY A 42 -19.74 16.75 -4.77
N ARG A 43 -19.14 16.39 -3.64
CA ARG A 43 -17.70 16.22 -3.53
C ARG A 43 -17.23 14.98 -4.29
N MET A 44 -16.19 15.15 -5.10
CA MET A 44 -15.58 14.06 -5.87
C MET A 44 -14.30 13.56 -5.17
N ILE A 45 -14.10 12.25 -5.24
CA ILE A 45 -12.88 11.59 -4.77
C ILE A 45 -12.11 11.09 -5.99
N GLY A 46 -10.79 11.27 -5.99
CA GLY A 46 -9.96 10.86 -7.10
C GLY A 46 -8.62 10.28 -6.66
N LYS A 47 -8.08 9.43 -7.53
CA LYS A 47 -6.69 8.96 -7.49
C LYS A 47 -6.06 9.11 -8.87
N SER A 48 -4.78 9.42 -8.92
CA SER A 48 -4.02 9.48 -10.16
C SER A 48 -2.64 8.83 -9.99
N PHE A 49 -2.18 8.20 -11.05
CA PHE A 49 -0.83 7.69 -11.22
C PHE A 49 -0.30 8.27 -12.52
N VAL A 50 0.90 8.79 -12.51
CA VAL A 50 1.56 9.37 -13.69
C VAL A 50 2.88 8.67 -13.89
N ASN A 51 3.09 8.14 -15.09
CA ASN A 51 4.32 7.46 -15.49
C ASN A 51 4.66 6.23 -14.62
N TYR A 52 3.66 5.39 -14.35
CA TYR A 52 3.79 4.11 -13.65
C TYR A 52 3.63 2.93 -14.60
N SER A 53 4.43 1.88 -14.44
CA SER A 53 4.13 0.60 -15.06
C SER A 53 2.88 -0.02 -14.44
N VAL A 54 2.22 -0.91 -15.18
CA VAL A 54 1.05 -1.63 -14.64
C VAL A 54 1.44 -2.36 -13.36
N LYS A 55 2.61 -2.99 -13.30
CA LYS A 55 3.10 -3.71 -12.12
C LYS A 55 3.17 -2.82 -10.88
N GLU A 56 3.67 -1.60 -11.01
CA GLU A 56 3.78 -0.64 -9.91
C GLU A 56 2.42 -0.12 -9.43
N MET A 57 1.39 -0.12 -10.28
CA MET A 57 0.04 0.28 -9.91
C MET A 57 -0.71 -0.81 -9.13
N LEU A 58 -0.43 -2.11 -9.40
CA LEU A 58 -1.19 -3.23 -8.83
C LEU A 58 -1.30 -3.19 -7.29
N PRO A 59 -0.22 -2.98 -6.51
CA PRO A 59 -0.33 -2.93 -5.05
C PRO A 59 -1.31 -1.87 -4.56
N PHE A 60 -1.34 -0.72 -5.20
CA PHE A 60 -2.24 0.39 -4.84
C PHE A 60 -3.69 0.13 -5.29
N VAL A 61 -3.87 -0.46 -6.47
CA VAL A 61 -5.20 -0.73 -7.03
C VAL A 61 -5.90 -1.87 -6.29
N TYR A 62 -5.14 -2.88 -5.88
CA TYR A 62 -5.68 -4.03 -5.14
C TYR A 62 -5.55 -3.90 -3.62
N GLU A 63 -5.08 -2.74 -3.13
CA GLU A 63 -4.92 -2.44 -1.70
C GLU A 63 -4.16 -3.56 -0.97
N THR A 64 -3.06 -3.99 -1.58
CA THR A 64 -2.20 -5.06 -1.06
C THR A 64 -0.74 -4.63 -1.08
N SER A 65 0.14 -5.42 -0.49
CA SER A 65 1.58 -5.23 -0.57
C SER A 65 2.19 -6.08 -1.70
N GLU A 66 3.37 -5.69 -2.18
CA GLU A 66 4.04 -6.41 -3.28
C GLU A 66 4.31 -7.88 -2.95
N ASP A 67 4.63 -8.19 -1.70
CA ASP A 67 4.89 -9.54 -1.19
C ASP A 67 3.63 -10.42 -1.14
N ARG A 68 2.44 -9.82 -1.26
CA ARG A 68 1.14 -10.51 -1.37
C ARG A 68 0.57 -10.52 -2.77
N LEU A 69 1.36 -10.09 -3.76
CA LEU A 69 0.95 -10.03 -5.15
C LEU A 69 1.68 -11.11 -5.97
N ILE A 70 0.92 -11.90 -6.69
CA ILE A 70 1.43 -12.91 -7.62
C ILE A 70 0.97 -12.53 -9.02
N VAL A 71 1.92 -12.29 -9.91
CA VAL A 71 1.63 -11.99 -11.31
C VAL A 71 2.07 -13.17 -12.17
N THR A 72 1.17 -13.67 -13.00
CA THR A 72 1.42 -14.71 -14.00
C THR A 72 1.14 -14.17 -15.39
N GLY A 73 1.87 -14.68 -16.39
CA GLY A 73 1.81 -14.12 -17.75
C GLY A 73 2.67 -12.86 -17.90
N LYS A 74 2.47 -12.14 -18.99
CA LYS A 74 3.25 -10.93 -19.33
C LYS A 74 2.38 -9.69 -19.15
N LEU A 75 2.74 -8.83 -18.20
CA LEU A 75 2.13 -7.50 -18.08
C LEU A 75 2.52 -6.62 -19.28
N PRO A 76 1.68 -5.64 -19.65
CA PRO A 76 2.01 -4.69 -20.70
C PRO A 76 3.32 -3.98 -20.43
N ASP A 77 4.13 -3.83 -21.49
CA ASP A 77 5.36 -3.06 -21.45
C ASP A 77 5.06 -1.56 -21.41
N GLY A 78 6.00 -0.78 -20.86
CA GLY A 78 5.91 0.68 -20.79
C GLY A 78 5.15 1.18 -19.57
N ASN A 79 5.07 2.50 -19.51
CA ASN A 79 4.42 3.22 -18.42
C ASN A 79 3.13 3.87 -18.88
N TYR A 80 2.22 4.02 -17.94
CA TYR A 80 0.87 4.53 -18.18
C TYR A 80 0.54 5.63 -17.17
N ASP A 81 -0.38 6.47 -17.60
CA ASP A 81 -1.07 7.40 -16.74
C ASP A 81 -2.48 6.85 -16.47
N LEU A 82 -2.88 6.86 -15.20
CA LEU A 82 -4.23 6.52 -14.76
C LEU A 82 -4.80 7.67 -13.95
N ALA A 83 -5.99 8.12 -14.27
CA ALA A 83 -6.76 9.06 -13.46
C ALA A 83 -8.19 8.55 -13.28
N ALA A 84 -8.66 8.49 -12.06
CA ALA A 84 -9.99 8.04 -11.71
C ALA A 84 -10.69 9.04 -10.79
N LYS A 85 -12.01 9.23 -10.99
CA LYS A 85 -12.84 10.14 -10.20
C LYS A 85 -14.22 9.55 -9.99
N VAL A 86 -14.73 9.60 -8.75
CA VAL A 86 -16.09 9.19 -8.39
C VAL A 86 -16.74 10.20 -7.45
N PRO A 87 -18.07 10.30 -7.38
CA PRO A 87 -18.75 11.02 -6.31
C PRO A 87 -18.40 10.43 -4.93
N GLN A 88 -18.33 11.28 -3.91
CA GLN A 88 -18.06 10.81 -2.55
C GLN A 88 -19.10 9.80 -2.04
N SER A 89 -20.33 9.90 -2.50
CA SER A 89 -21.39 8.92 -2.20
C SER A 89 -21.07 7.50 -2.69
N ASP A 90 -20.17 7.36 -3.68
CA ASP A 90 -19.76 6.09 -4.29
C ASP A 90 -18.32 5.67 -3.88
N GLU A 91 -17.74 6.34 -2.90
CA GLU A 91 -16.38 6.12 -2.41
C GLU A 91 -16.08 4.65 -2.10
N LYS A 92 -17.01 3.97 -1.47
CA LYS A 92 -16.88 2.55 -1.11
C LYS A 92 -16.64 1.62 -2.30
N HIS A 93 -17.07 2.00 -3.50
CA HIS A 93 -16.87 1.22 -4.72
C HIS A 93 -15.70 1.70 -5.57
N PHE A 94 -15.00 2.76 -5.14
CA PHE A 94 -13.93 3.37 -5.92
C PHE A 94 -12.84 2.36 -6.32
N GLY A 95 -12.29 1.63 -5.34
CA GLY A 95 -11.26 0.62 -5.56
C GLY A 95 -11.71 -0.44 -6.58
N GLN A 96 -12.90 -0.99 -6.39
CA GLN A 96 -13.45 -2.01 -7.29
C GLN A 96 -13.60 -1.49 -8.74
N ARG A 97 -14.07 -0.25 -8.92
CA ARG A 97 -14.20 0.35 -10.25
C ARG A 97 -12.85 0.54 -10.94
N VAL A 98 -11.82 0.96 -10.19
CA VAL A 98 -10.46 1.10 -10.73
C VAL A 98 -9.88 -0.28 -11.11
N GLN A 99 -10.09 -1.30 -10.27
CA GLN A 99 -9.71 -2.69 -10.58
C GLN A 99 -10.34 -3.17 -11.87
N MET A 100 -11.65 -3.06 -12.00
CA MET A 100 -12.38 -3.47 -13.21
C MET A 100 -11.90 -2.75 -14.47
N ALA A 101 -11.61 -1.45 -14.38
CA ALA A 101 -11.08 -0.69 -15.51
C ALA A 101 -9.69 -1.15 -15.91
N LEU A 102 -8.81 -1.40 -14.94
CA LEU A 102 -7.46 -1.91 -15.19
C LEU A 102 -7.51 -3.32 -15.83
N GLU A 103 -8.33 -4.20 -15.26
CA GLU A 103 -8.55 -5.55 -15.77
C GLU A 103 -9.09 -5.54 -17.21
N SER A 104 -10.10 -4.72 -17.48
CA SER A 104 -10.67 -4.60 -18.83
C SER A 104 -9.68 -4.02 -19.83
N THR A 105 -8.91 -2.99 -19.44
CA THR A 105 -7.97 -2.32 -20.34
C THR A 105 -6.83 -3.23 -20.75
N PHE A 106 -6.32 -4.04 -19.84
CA PHE A 106 -5.14 -4.88 -20.06
C PHE A 106 -5.45 -6.38 -20.13
N ALA A 107 -6.72 -6.75 -20.23
CA ALA A 107 -7.18 -8.14 -20.24
C ALA A 107 -6.65 -8.97 -19.08
N LEU A 108 -6.54 -8.36 -17.90
CA LEU A 108 -6.13 -9.03 -16.67
C LEU A 108 -7.30 -9.77 -16.04
N LYS A 109 -6.99 -10.82 -15.29
CA LYS A 109 -7.94 -11.47 -14.38
C LYS A 109 -7.34 -11.47 -12.99
N SER A 110 -8.15 -11.15 -11.99
CA SER A 110 -7.69 -11.20 -10.60
C SER A 110 -8.52 -12.20 -9.79
N ARG A 111 -7.87 -12.77 -8.78
CA ARG A 111 -8.53 -13.53 -7.72
C ARG A 111 -7.77 -13.40 -6.42
N ARG A 112 -8.46 -13.61 -5.32
CA ARG A 112 -7.86 -13.74 -4.00
C ARG A 112 -7.83 -15.21 -3.61
N GLU A 113 -6.70 -15.65 -3.09
CA GLU A 113 -6.53 -17.03 -2.61
C GLU A 113 -5.66 -17.06 -1.35
N ALA A 114 -6.01 -17.91 -0.41
CA ALA A 114 -5.16 -18.15 0.75
C ALA A 114 -4.03 -19.11 0.36
N ARG A 115 -2.78 -18.70 0.60
CA ARG A 115 -1.59 -19.56 0.45
C ARG A 115 -0.84 -19.66 1.77
N GLU A 116 -0.38 -20.85 2.07
CA GLU A 116 0.56 -21.05 3.17
C GLU A 116 1.92 -20.50 2.77
N VAL A 117 2.38 -19.49 3.52
CA VAL A 117 3.68 -18.86 3.28
C VAL A 117 4.49 -18.79 4.57
N ASP A 118 5.80 -18.71 4.41
CA ASP A 118 6.71 -18.45 5.53
C ASP A 118 6.53 -16.99 5.95
N VAL A 119 6.24 -16.79 7.23
CA VAL A 119 5.99 -15.48 7.84
C VAL A 119 6.79 -15.33 9.13
N TYR A 120 6.86 -14.11 9.64
CA TYR A 120 7.13 -13.89 11.06
C TYR A 120 5.81 -13.56 11.77
N VAL A 121 5.62 -14.11 12.96
CA VAL A 121 4.53 -13.74 13.85
C VAL A 121 5.07 -12.77 14.88
N ALA A 122 4.51 -11.57 14.92
CA ALA A 122 4.88 -10.55 15.90
C ALA A 122 4.02 -10.69 17.15
N THR A 123 4.67 -10.82 18.29
CA THR A 123 4.04 -10.82 19.62
C THR A 123 4.76 -9.82 20.53
N VAL A 124 4.10 -9.38 21.60
CA VAL A 124 4.76 -8.54 22.61
C VAL A 124 5.61 -9.41 23.53
N ALA A 125 6.86 -9.01 23.76
CA ALA A 125 7.74 -9.67 24.73
C ALA A 125 7.13 -9.57 26.15
N ARG A 126 7.61 -10.43 27.06
CA ARG A 126 7.17 -10.35 28.47
C ARG A 126 7.49 -8.98 29.06
N GLY A 127 6.44 -8.27 29.43
CA GLY A 127 6.53 -6.95 30.05
C GLY A 127 5.67 -5.92 29.32
N ASP A 128 6.12 -5.40 28.23
CA ASP A 128 5.40 -4.47 27.36
C ASP A 128 6.20 -4.22 26.06
N ALA A 129 5.59 -3.50 25.13
CA ALA A 129 6.25 -3.04 23.91
C ALA A 129 6.96 -1.68 24.17
N LYS A 130 7.99 -1.67 25.01
CA LYS A 130 8.63 -0.45 25.56
C LYS A 130 9.05 0.60 24.54
N GLY A 131 9.41 0.18 23.35
CA GLY A 131 9.82 1.08 22.28
C GLY A 131 8.67 1.54 21.36
N LEU A 132 7.45 1.09 21.63
CA LEU A 132 6.25 1.60 20.97
C LEU A 132 5.53 2.52 21.95
N THR A 133 5.82 3.82 21.86
CA THR A 133 5.21 4.81 22.75
C THR A 133 3.84 5.22 22.20
N PRO A 134 2.73 5.06 22.96
CA PRO A 134 1.45 5.59 22.55
C PRO A 134 1.56 7.07 22.19
N THR A 135 1.13 7.44 20.99
CA THR A 135 1.31 8.81 20.51
C THR A 135 0.49 9.81 21.31
N LYS A 136 1.07 10.99 21.51
CA LYS A 136 0.36 12.17 22.07
C LYS A 136 -0.22 13.07 20.96
N THR A 137 0.07 12.78 19.69
CA THR A 137 -0.31 13.61 18.54
C THR A 137 -1.23 12.83 17.59
N PRO A 138 -2.54 12.74 17.87
CA PRO A 138 -3.44 11.81 17.20
C PRO A 138 -3.79 12.16 15.75
N ASN A 139 -3.46 13.36 15.27
CA ASN A 139 -4.06 13.90 14.05
C ASN A 139 -3.39 13.49 12.74
N TYR A 140 -2.10 13.13 12.73
CA TYR A 140 -1.39 12.72 11.53
C TYR A 140 -0.42 11.58 11.83
N GLY A 141 -0.59 10.45 11.12
CA GLY A 141 0.34 9.34 11.20
C GLY A 141 1.41 9.46 10.09
N SER A 142 2.66 9.24 10.44
CA SER A 142 3.76 9.13 9.48
C SER A 142 4.62 7.92 9.83
N LEU A 143 5.18 7.28 8.79
CA LEU A 143 6.14 6.21 8.93
C LEU A 143 7.17 6.32 7.79
N SER A 144 8.42 6.34 8.14
CA SER A 144 9.55 6.31 7.23
C SER A 144 10.39 5.07 7.51
N SER A 145 10.68 4.31 6.47
CA SER A 145 11.53 3.13 6.55
C SER A 145 12.62 3.22 5.50
N ASN A 146 13.87 3.08 5.92
CA ASN A 146 15.01 2.96 5.04
C ASN A 146 15.82 1.71 5.40
N VAL A 147 15.50 0.60 4.74
CA VAL A 147 16.13 -0.70 4.99
C VAL A 147 17.65 -0.65 4.75
N ARG A 148 18.11 0.13 3.76
CA ARG A 148 19.53 0.26 3.43
C ARG A 148 20.32 1.03 4.51
N ALA A 149 19.66 1.96 5.18
CA ALA A 149 20.24 2.72 6.28
C ALA A 149 19.98 2.07 7.65
N GLY A 150 19.19 1.01 7.70
CA GLY A 150 18.82 0.34 8.95
C GLY A 150 18.02 1.23 9.88
N THR A 151 17.00 1.92 9.36
CA THR A 151 16.17 2.84 10.16
C THR A 151 14.69 2.68 9.87
N LEU A 152 13.89 2.75 10.93
CA LEU A 152 12.42 2.85 10.88
C LEU A 152 11.97 3.86 11.93
N THR A 153 11.41 4.98 11.47
CA THR A 153 10.93 6.05 12.36
C THR A 153 9.49 6.40 12.03
N GLY A 154 8.71 6.74 13.04
CA GLY A 154 7.32 7.12 12.80
C GLY A 154 6.69 7.84 13.98
N THR A 155 5.64 8.61 13.67
CA THR A 155 4.77 9.27 14.64
C THR A 155 3.35 8.85 14.37
N ASN A 156 2.61 8.48 15.41
CA ASN A 156 1.22 7.97 15.30
C ASN A 156 1.07 6.84 14.24
N ALA A 157 2.10 6.02 14.08
CA ALA A 157 2.07 4.91 13.15
C ALA A 157 1.22 3.76 13.71
N LYS A 158 0.36 3.19 12.88
CA LYS A 158 -0.43 2.01 13.25
C LYS A 158 0.43 0.77 13.23
N VAL A 159 0.21 -0.16 14.17
CA VAL A 159 0.99 -1.41 14.25
C VAL A 159 1.06 -2.17 12.93
N PRO A 160 -0.03 -2.34 12.15
CA PRO A 160 0.06 -2.99 10.84
C PRO A 160 1.02 -2.30 9.87
N MET A 161 1.13 -0.96 9.90
CA MET A 161 2.08 -0.23 9.05
C MET A 161 3.53 -0.48 9.48
N ILE A 162 3.79 -0.51 10.79
CA ILE A 162 5.11 -0.82 11.34
C ILE A 162 5.53 -2.23 10.93
N LEU A 163 4.65 -3.23 11.15
CA LEU A 163 4.91 -4.63 10.81
C LEU A 163 5.09 -4.85 9.29
N GLN A 164 4.32 -4.14 8.47
CA GLN A 164 4.51 -4.17 7.02
C GLN A 164 5.88 -3.60 6.60
N ALA A 165 6.34 -2.54 7.25
CA ALA A 165 7.66 -1.97 6.98
C ALA A 165 8.78 -2.94 7.37
N LEU A 166 8.68 -3.60 8.53
CA LEU A 166 9.62 -4.65 8.97
C LEU A 166 9.60 -5.84 7.99
N GLY A 167 8.41 -6.28 7.55
CA GLY A 167 8.29 -7.38 6.60
C GLY A 167 9.03 -7.13 5.27
N ARG A 168 9.09 -5.88 4.82
CA ARG A 168 9.89 -5.50 3.63
C ARG A 168 11.39 -5.65 3.87
N GLY A 169 11.88 -5.27 5.05
CA GLY A 169 13.29 -5.46 5.44
C GLY A 169 13.66 -6.94 5.55
N LEU A 170 12.78 -7.72 6.15
CA LEU A 170 12.97 -9.15 6.39
C LEU A 170 12.65 -10.04 5.17
N ALA A 171 12.16 -9.47 4.06
CA ALA A 171 11.70 -10.17 2.86
C ALA A 171 10.66 -11.29 3.17
N ARG A 172 9.87 -11.11 4.24
CA ARG A 172 8.80 -12.02 4.67
C ARG A 172 7.67 -11.23 5.31
N PRO A 173 6.40 -11.56 5.05
CA PRO A 173 5.27 -10.92 5.74
C PRO A 173 5.38 -11.08 7.27
N VAL A 174 4.94 -10.05 7.99
CA VAL A 174 4.83 -10.11 9.45
C VAL A 174 3.35 -10.11 9.82
N VAL A 175 2.92 -11.15 10.52
CA VAL A 175 1.55 -11.31 11.02
C VAL A 175 1.44 -10.70 12.40
N ASP A 176 0.42 -9.87 12.60
CA ASP A 176 0.18 -9.19 13.87
C ASP A 176 -0.59 -10.09 14.85
N GLU A 177 0.08 -10.55 15.89
CA GLU A 177 -0.51 -11.20 17.07
C GLU A 177 -0.16 -10.41 18.35
N THR A 178 0.21 -9.12 18.22
CA THR A 178 0.61 -8.28 19.35
C THR A 178 -0.57 -7.87 20.25
N LYS A 179 -1.76 -7.82 19.68
CA LYS A 179 -2.99 -7.27 20.32
C LYS A 179 -2.87 -5.77 20.69
N LEU A 180 -1.89 -5.08 20.13
CA LEU A 180 -1.72 -3.65 20.31
C LEU A 180 -2.70 -2.89 19.40
N SER A 181 -3.30 -1.83 19.92
CA SER A 181 -4.24 -0.98 19.19
C SER A 181 -3.87 0.48 19.36
N GLY A 182 -4.25 1.33 18.40
CA GLY A 182 -3.93 2.75 18.43
C GLY A 182 -2.77 3.13 17.53
N GLY A 183 -2.19 4.29 17.76
CA GLY A 183 -1.02 4.82 17.05
C GLY A 183 0.15 4.96 18.00
N TYR A 184 1.34 4.68 17.50
CA TYR A 184 2.56 4.67 18.27
C TYR A 184 3.63 5.55 17.61
N ASP A 185 4.41 6.19 18.46
CA ASP A 185 5.67 6.78 18.04
C ASP A 185 6.73 5.68 18.14
N VAL A 186 7.53 5.53 17.08
CA VAL A 186 8.52 4.46 16.93
C VAL A 186 9.83 5.03 16.42
N ASP A 187 10.93 4.57 17.00
CA ASP A 187 12.28 4.83 16.54
C ASP A 187 13.09 3.52 16.68
N LEU A 188 13.49 2.96 15.54
CA LEU A 188 14.22 1.70 15.46
C LEU A 188 15.43 1.87 14.56
N THR A 189 16.57 1.40 15.02
CA THR A 189 17.80 1.38 14.24
C THR A 189 18.46 0.01 14.31
N TRP A 190 19.04 -0.43 13.20
CA TRP A 190 19.79 -1.68 13.13
C TRP A 190 20.96 -1.56 12.16
N ASP A 191 21.93 -2.46 12.28
CA ASP A 191 23.00 -2.59 11.32
C ASP A 191 22.51 -3.43 10.11
N PRO A 192 22.35 -2.85 8.90
CA PRO A 192 21.93 -3.61 7.72
C PRO A 192 22.93 -4.72 7.34
N ALA A 193 24.20 -4.58 7.68
CA ALA A 193 25.22 -5.59 7.39
C ALA A 193 25.06 -6.86 8.25
N ALA A 194 24.33 -6.77 9.37
CA ALA A 194 23.99 -7.92 10.21
C ALA A 194 22.83 -8.77 9.64
N GLY A 195 22.26 -8.36 8.49
CA GLY A 195 21.17 -9.07 7.82
C GLY A 195 19.88 -9.15 8.64
N PRO A 196 18.96 -10.08 8.28
CA PRO A 196 17.67 -10.23 8.96
C PRO A 196 17.78 -10.47 10.47
N ASP A 197 18.79 -11.21 10.93
CA ASP A 197 18.97 -11.49 12.35
C ASP A 197 19.30 -10.23 13.16
N GLY A 198 20.02 -9.28 12.54
CA GLY A 198 20.29 -7.97 13.14
C GLY A 198 19.01 -7.16 13.33
N GLU A 199 18.16 -7.11 12.31
CA GLU A 199 16.87 -6.43 12.37
C GLU A 199 15.94 -7.08 13.41
N ILE A 200 15.82 -8.42 13.42
CA ILE A 200 14.99 -9.16 14.39
C ILE A 200 15.45 -8.90 15.83
N ARG A 201 16.78 -8.89 16.06
CA ARG A 201 17.34 -8.58 17.38
C ARG A 201 17.02 -7.15 17.80
N ALA A 202 17.20 -6.17 16.90
CA ALA A 202 16.89 -4.77 17.18
C ALA A 202 15.39 -4.57 17.49
N VAL A 203 14.51 -5.21 16.74
CA VAL A 203 13.05 -5.21 17.00
C VAL A 203 12.75 -5.71 18.41
N LYS A 204 13.40 -6.80 18.84
CA LYS A 204 13.19 -7.35 20.17
C LYS A 204 13.73 -6.43 21.26
N GLU A 205 14.95 -5.94 21.11
CA GLU A 205 15.65 -5.14 22.13
C GLU A 205 15.08 -3.72 22.26
N GLN A 206 14.78 -3.09 21.13
CA GLN A 206 14.36 -1.69 21.09
C GLN A 206 12.85 -1.53 21.14
N LEU A 207 12.06 -2.38 20.45
CA LEU A 207 10.60 -2.26 20.42
C LEU A 207 9.88 -3.18 21.43
N GLY A 208 10.56 -4.18 21.97
CA GLY A 208 9.92 -5.18 22.83
C GLY A 208 8.98 -6.13 22.07
N LEU A 209 9.17 -6.25 20.75
CA LEU A 209 8.41 -7.20 19.92
C LEU A 209 9.26 -8.43 19.63
N VAL A 210 8.64 -9.61 19.69
CA VAL A 210 9.27 -10.88 19.32
C VAL A 210 8.74 -11.31 17.96
N LEU A 211 9.64 -11.54 17.02
CA LEU A 211 9.33 -12.05 15.68
C LEU A 211 9.67 -13.55 15.63
N THR A 212 8.66 -14.41 15.58
CA THR A 212 8.83 -15.87 15.54
C THR A 212 8.54 -16.39 14.14
N PRO A 213 9.46 -17.15 13.51
CA PRO A 213 9.20 -17.80 12.23
C PRO A 213 8.01 -18.77 12.34
N ALA A 214 7.12 -18.73 11.37
CA ALA A 214 5.97 -19.61 11.29
C ALA A 214 5.50 -19.79 9.83
N LYS A 215 4.57 -20.72 9.62
CA LYS A 215 3.76 -20.80 8.40
C LYS A 215 2.35 -20.32 8.71
N ARG A 216 1.80 -19.49 7.85
CA ARG A 216 0.42 -18.99 7.99
C ARG A 216 -0.26 -18.91 6.63
N PRO A 217 -1.56 -19.18 6.56
CA PRO A 217 -2.34 -18.85 5.38
C PRO A 217 -2.44 -17.33 5.27
N ILE A 218 -1.87 -16.78 4.20
CA ILE A 218 -1.95 -15.36 3.86
C ILE A 218 -2.79 -15.22 2.61
N GLU A 219 -3.72 -14.26 2.64
CA GLU A 219 -4.47 -13.90 1.45
C GLU A 219 -3.53 -13.24 0.43
N MET A 220 -3.41 -13.87 -0.72
CA MET A 220 -2.65 -13.41 -1.88
C MET A 220 -3.59 -12.89 -2.95
N VAL A 221 -3.17 -11.85 -3.66
CA VAL A 221 -3.83 -11.38 -4.88
C VAL A 221 -3.08 -11.99 -6.06
N VAL A 222 -3.75 -12.80 -6.84
CA VAL A 222 -3.20 -13.41 -8.06
C VAL A 222 -3.73 -12.64 -9.26
N ILE A 223 -2.82 -12.11 -10.07
CA ILE A 223 -3.12 -11.44 -11.33
C ILE A 223 -2.65 -12.32 -12.47
N GLU A 224 -3.56 -12.67 -13.34
CA GLU A 224 -3.29 -13.41 -14.57
C GLU A 224 -3.31 -12.44 -15.75
N ALA A 225 -2.15 -12.18 -16.32
CA ALA A 225 -2.00 -11.41 -17.54
C ALA A 225 -2.09 -12.33 -18.79
N PRO A 226 -2.43 -11.80 -19.97
CA PRO A 226 -2.39 -12.55 -21.21
C PRO A 226 -1.01 -13.19 -21.44
N ARG A 227 -1.00 -14.30 -22.20
CA ARG A 227 0.23 -14.98 -22.62
C ARG A 227 0.88 -14.29 -23.80
#